data_f727793fe9038bc44f90bf8c923ec50c
#
_entry.id   f727793fe9038bc44f90bf8c923ec50c
#
_cell.length_a   1.000
_cell.length_b   1.000
_cell.length_c   1.000
_cell.angle_alpha   90.00
_cell.angle_beta   90.00
_cell.angle_gamma   90.00
#
_symmetry.space_group_name_H-M   'P 1'
#
loop_
_entity.id
_entity.type
_entity.pdbx_description
1 polymer ?
#
loop_
_entity_poly.entity_id
_entity_poly.type
_entity_poly.pdbx_seq_one_letter_code
_entity_poly.pdbx_strand_id
1 'polypeptide(L)'
;MTPSKLLSLTVTLTLGAAVASADSYTGPQSSQTPYVVPTADGWEVTSLITVGDPAKESPYVMVGIPDGMGAVAGKFAENGSYVADKAFMTVFLNHEIGSTSGVERAHGTKGAFVSQWT
;
A
#
# COMPACT_ATOMS: atom_id res chain seq x y z
N MET A 1 -10.12 -72.12 -19.54
CA MET A 1 -10.75 -70.77 -19.43
C MET A 1 -10.28 -70.16 -18.11
N THR A 2 -9.33 -69.27 -18.18
CA THR A 2 -8.77 -68.57 -17.01
C THR A 2 -9.48 -67.20 -16.91
N PRO A 3 -10.05 -66.81 -15.76
CA PRO A 3 -10.67 -65.51 -15.63
C PRO A 3 -9.61 -64.42 -15.52
N SER A 4 -9.65 -63.43 -16.42
CA SER A 4 -8.85 -62.21 -16.37
C SER A 4 -9.35 -61.34 -15.23
N LYS A 5 -8.43 -61.02 -14.31
CA LYS A 5 -8.68 -60.06 -13.23
C LYS A 5 -8.60 -58.64 -13.79
N LEU A 6 -9.71 -57.92 -13.79
CA LEU A 6 -9.71 -56.47 -14.05
C LEU A 6 -9.12 -55.76 -12.81
N LEU A 7 -8.02 -55.11 -13.03
CA LEU A 7 -7.42 -54.23 -12.02
C LEU A 7 -8.06 -52.83 -12.17
N SER A 8 -8.90 -52.45 -11.19
CA SER A 8 -9.52 -51.13 -11.12
C SER A 8 -8.53 -50.16 -10.51
N LEU A 9 -8.05 -49.19 -11.29
CA LEU A 9 -7.20 -48.10 -10.84
C LEU A 9 -8.10 -46.94 -10.38
N THR A 10 -8.23 -46.76 -9.09
CA THR A 10 -8.95 -45.59 -8.53
C THR A 10 -7.95 -44.45 -8.38
N VAL A 11 -8.06 -43.43 -9.22
CA VAL A 11 -7.30 -42.18 -9.08
C VAL A 11 -8.08 -41.23 -8.15
N THR A 12 -7.57 -41.02 -6.96
CA THR A 12 -8.10 -40.06 -6.01
C THR A 12 -7.46 -38.68 -6.32
N LEU A 13 -8.25 -37.80 -6.92
CA LEU A 13 -7.85 -36.41 -7.16
C LEU A 13 -8.09 -35.61 -5.87
N THR A 14 -7.06 -35.38 -5.08
CA THR A 14 -7.11 -34.43 -3.96
C THR A 14 -7.03 -33.01 -4.49
N LEU A 15 -8.17 -32.31 -4.55
CA LEU A 15 -8.18 -30.87 -4.75
C LEU A 15 -7.66 -30.24 -3.46
N GLY A 16 -6.39 -29.85 -3.46
CA GLY A 16 -5.83 -28.99 -2.41
C GLY A 16 -6.45 -27.59 -2.58
N ALA A 17 -7.35 -27.21 -1.67
CA ALA A 17 -7.76 -25.82 -1.54
C ALA A 17 -6.54 -25.02 -1.09
N ALA A 18 -6.06 -24.09 -1.93
CA ALA A 18 -5.08 -23.09 -1.49
C ALA A 18 -5.80 -22.22 -0.46
N VAL A 19 -5.39 -22.29 0.80
CA VAL A 19 -5.83 -21.33 1.82
C VAL A 19 -5.12 -20.02 1.51
N ALA A 20 -5.90 -18.98 1.18
CA ALA A 20 -5.38 -17.63 1.09
C ALA A 20 -4.99 -17.19 2.51
N SER A 21 -3.73 -16.81 2.71
CA SER A 21 -3.26 -16.28 3.99
C SER A 21 -3.52 -14.77 4.09
N ALA A 22 -3.55 -14.28 5.32
CA ALA A 22 -3.55 -12.86 5.62
C ALA A 22 -2.09 -12.43 5.80
N ASP A 23 -1.56 -11.59 4.90
CA ASP A 23 -0.14 -11.26 4.84
C ASP A 23 0.15 -9.77 5.04
N SER A 24 1.31 -9.48 5.61
CA SER A 24 1.79 -8.11 5.84
C SER A 24 3.17 -7.93 5.22
N TYR A 25 3.34 -6.85 4.44
CA TYR A 25 4.56 -6.59 3.71
C TYR A 25 5.14 -5.21 4.03
N THR A 26 6.45 -5.13 4.16
CA THR A 26 7.17 -3.87 4.18
C THR A 26 7.41 -3.42 2.74
N GLY A 27 6.83 -2.30 2.37
CA GLY A 27 7.02 -1.70 1.06
C GLY A 27 8.43 -1.14 0.86
N PRO A 28 8.84 -0.88 -0.39
CA PRO A 28 10.21 -0.52 -0.74
C PRO A 28 10.68 0.85 -0.20
N GLN A 29 9.75 1.66 0.29
CA GLN A 29 10.03 2.98 0.83
C GLN A 29 9.70 3.10 2.33
N SER A 30 9.37 1.99 2.99
CA SER A 30 9.08 1.99 4.42
C SER A 30 10.20 1.32 5.22
N SER A 31 10.68 1.99 6.25
CA SER A 31 11.64 1.43 7.22
C SER A 31 10.96 0.53 8.27
N GLN A 32 9.62 0.50 8.30
CA GLN A 32 8.84 -0.25 9.28
C GLN A 32 7.85 -1.20 8.62
N THR A 33 7.65 -2.33 9.26
CA THR A 33 6.54 -3.25 8.92
C THR A 33 5.19 -2.59 9.23
N PRO A 34 4.10 -3.01 8.57
CA PRO A 34 2.77 -2.51 8.89
C PRO A 34 2.41 -2.70 10.37
N TYR A 35 1.84 -1.66 10.99
CA TYR A 35 1.23 -1.78 12.32
C TYR A 35 -0.15 -2.45 12.28
N VAL A 36 -0.81 -2.36 11.12
CA VAL A 36 -2.10 -3.01 10.87
C VAL A 36 -1.81 -4.38 10.26
N VAL A 37 -2.37 -5.41 10.84
CA VAL A 37 -2.23 -6.79 10.37
C VAL A 37 -3.61 -7.26 9.89
N PRO A 38 -3.74 -7.80 8.68
CA PRO A 38 -5.01 -8.34 8.22
C PRO A 38 -5.38 -9.57 9.05
N THR A 39 -6.66 -9.71 9.37
CA THR A 39 -7.21 -10.85 10.15
C THR A 39 -8.11 -11.76 9.34
N ALA A 40 -8.38 -11.41 8.09
CA ALA A 40 -9.19 -12.19 7.17
C ALA A 40 -8.35 -12.73 6.02
N ASP A 41 -8.59 -13.98 5.65
CA ASP A 41 -7.90 -14.63 4.54
C ASP A 41 -8.11 -13.87 3.21
N GLY A 42 -7.07 -13.79 2.41
CA GLY A 42 -7.07 -13.10 1.13
C GLY A 42 -6.91 -11.58 1.22
N TRP A 43 -6.66 -11.04 2.41
CA TRP A 43 -6.30 -9.63 2.59
C TRP A 43 -4.80 -9.46 2.79
N GLU A 44 -4.26 -8.40 2.18
CA GLU A 44 -2.86 -8.01 2.30
C GLU A 44 -2.76 -6.57 2.78
N VAL A 45 -1.75 -6.29 3.61
CA VAL A 45 -1.41 -4.93 4.06
C VAL A 45 0.04 -4.65 3.74
N THR A 46 0.29 -3.52 3.07
CA THR A 46 1.65 -3.07 2.76
C THR A 46 1.88 -1.69 3.36
N SER A 47 2.96 -1.53 4.16
CA SER A 47 3.40 -0.21 4.57
C SER A 47 4.07 0.50 3.40
N LEU A 48 3.55 1.65 2.99
CA LEU A 48 4.08 2.37 1.81
C LEU A 48 5.29 3.23 2.17
N ILE A 49 5.20 3.98 3.26
CA ILE A 49 6.25 4.87 3.77
C ILE A 49 6.01 5.14 5.25
N THR A 50 7.07 5.37 6.00
CA THR A 50 7.01 5.70 7.44
C THR A 50 7.49 7.13 7.67
N VAL A 51 6.99 7.78 8.70
CA VAL A 51 7.47 9.10 9.12
C VAL A 51 8.99 9.05 9.36
N GLY A 52 9.71 9.95 8.73
CA GLY A 52 11.18 10.00 8.75
C GLY A 52 11.84 9.30 7.56
N ASP A 53 11.11 8.52 6.77
CA ASP A 53 11.65 7.91 5.57
C ASP A 53 11.73 8.90 4.40
N PRO A 54 12.78 8.82 3.57
CA PRO A 54 12.87 9.61 2.35
C PRO A 54 11.91 9.06 1.28
N ALA A 55 11.24 9.95 0.57
CA ALA A 55 10.48 9.58 -0.61
C ALA A 55 11.44 9.21 -1.76
N LYS A 56 11.14 8.12 -2.47
CA LYS A 56 11.94 7.69 -3.61
C LYS A 56 11.96 8.78 -4.69
N GLU A 57 13.15 9.03 -5.24
CA GLU A 57 13.35 10.01 -6.32
C GLU A 57 12.97 11.45 -5.96
N SER A 58 12.89 11.78 -4.67
CA SER A 58 12.54 13.11 -4.16
C SER A 58 13.41 13.46 -2.94
N PRO A 59 13.79 14.71 -2.74
CA PRO A 59 14.45 15.15 -1.51
C PRO A 59 13.49 15.22 -0.30
N TYR A 60 12.22 14.93 -0.51
CA TYR A 60 11.21 15.01 0.54
C TYR A 60 11.36 13.84 1.52
N VAL A 61 11.34 14.16 2.80
CA VAL A 61 11.28 13.18 3.90
C VAL A 61 9.87 13.22 4.49
N MET A 62 9.27 12.05 4.69
CA MET A 62 7.92 11.93 5.23
C MET A 62 7.80 12.62 6.59
N VAL A 63 6.99 13.64 6.66
CA VAL A 63 6.79 14.43 7.88
C VAL A 63 5.69 13.78 8.73
N GLY A 64 5.87 13.76 10.06
CA GLY A 64 4.78 13.50 11.01
C GLY A 64 3.78 14.66 10.96
N ILE A 65 2.72 14.58 11.51
CA ILE A 65 1.78 13.67 12.13
C ILE A 65 0.74 13.34 11.07
N PRO A 66 0.78 12.16 10.43
CA PRO A 66 -0.22 11.81 9.43
C PRO A 66 -1.58 11.62 10.11
N ASP A 67 -2.62 12.19 9.51
CA ASP A 67 -3.99 12.12 10.01
C ASP A 67 -4.94 11.64 8.91
N GLY A 68 -5.84 12.48 8.41
CA GLY A 68 -6.79 12.10 7.37
C GLY A 68 -6.13 11.82 6.02
N MET A 69 -6.60 10.81 5.32
CA MET A 69 -6.13 10.55 3.97
C MET A 69 -7.28 10.19 3.02
N GLY A 70 -7.06 10.50 1.74
CA GLY A 70 -7.93 10.08 0.65
C GLY A 70 -7.11 9.56 -0.51
N ALA A 71 -7.66 8.62 -1.27
CA ALA A 71 -6.97 8.05 -2.42
C ALA A 71 -7.86 8.07 -3.66
N VAL A 72 -7.25 8.27 -4.83
CA VAL A 72 -7.90 8.16 -6.13
C VAL A 72 -7.07 7.29 -7.07
N ALA A 73 -7.74 6.48 -7.89
CA ALA A 73 -7.06 5.72 -8.94
C ALA A 73 -6.67 6.68 -10.06
N GLY A 74 -5.37 6.80 -10.33
CA GLY A 74 -4.82 7.73 -11.32
C GLY A 74 -3.68 8.56 -10.78
N LYS A 75 -3.21 9.48 -11.60
CA LYS A 75 -2.12 10.41 -11.27
C LYS A 75 -2.48 11.83 -11.68
N PHE A 76 -1.71 12.80 -11.18
CA PHE A 76 -1.79 14.19 -11.60
C PHE A 76 -0.55 14.54 -12.42
N ALA A 77 -0.74 15.18 -13.56
CA ALA A 77 0.34 15.73 -14.36
C ALA A 77 0.93 16.98 -13.67
N GLU A 78 2.10 17.44 -14.10
CA GLU A 78 2.79 18.61 -13.52
C GLU A 78 1.92 19.89 -13.55
N ASN A 79 1.04 20.02 -14.54
CA ASN A 79 0.08 21.13 -14.64
C ASN A 79 -1.15 20.97 -13.74
N GLY A 80 -1.19 19.95 -12.88
CA GLY A 80 -2.31 19.66 -11.98
C GLY A 80 -3.50 18.94 -12.62
N SER A 81 -3.46 18.61 -13.91
CA SER A 81 -4.55 17.87 -14.56
C SER A 81 -4.60 16.43 -14.10
N TYR A 82 -5.79 15.96 -13.74
CA TYR A 82 -6.00 14.55 -13.41
C TYR A 82 -5.95 13.66 -14.65
N VAL A 83 -5.24 12.56 -14.55
CA VAL A 83 -5.12 11.52 -15.58
C VAL A 83 -5.60 10.19 -14.98
N ALA A 84 -6.73 9.69 -15.48
CA ALA A 84 -7.26 8.39 -15.11
C ALA A 84 -6.31 7.29 -15.60
N ASP A 85 -5.69 6.56 -14.69
CA ASP A 85 -4.75 5.48 -14.98
C ASP A 85 -4.78 4.44 -13.87
N LYS A 86 -5.25 3.22 -14.17
CA LYS A 86 -5.39 2.15 -13.18
C LYS A 86 -4.04 1.58 -12.68
N ALA A 87 -2.93 1.92 -13.34
CA ALA A 87 -1.60 1.52 -12.90
C ALA A 87 -1.06 2.41 -11.77
N PHE A 88 -1.74 3.51 -11.48
CA PHE A 88 -1.34 4.46 -10.44
C PHE A 88 -2.46 4.69 -9.42
N MET A 89 -2.05 4.98 -8.22
CA MET A 89 -2.90 5.48 -7.15
C MET A 89 -2.26 6.76 -6.61
N THR A 90 -3.03 7.83 -6.56
CA THR A 90 -2.59 9.05 -5.87
C THR A 90 -3.25 9.12 -4.50
N VAL A 91 -2.44 9.32 -3.47
CA VAL A 91 -2.87 9.49 -2.08
C VAL A 91 -2.63 10.93 -1.66
N PHE A 92 -3.65 11.55 -1.07
CA PHE A 92 -3.55 12.84 -0.37
C PHE A 92 -3.56 12.57 1.12
N LEU A 93 -2.60 13.12 1.84
CA LEU A 93 -2.40 12.88 3.27
C LEU A 93 -2.29 14.20 4.02
N ASN A 94 -3.15 14.41 5.01
CA ASN A 94 -3.06 15.54 5.93
C ASN A 94 -1.92 15.32 6.93
N HIS A 95 -1.19 16.39 7.22
CA HIS A 95 -0.20 16.44 8.28
C HIS A 95 -0.67 17.44 9.35
N GLU A 96 -1.00 16.95 10.53
CA GLU A 96 -1.46 17.73 11.68
C GLU A 96 -0.30 18.37 12.44
N ILE A 97 0.30 19.40 11.87
CA ILE A 97 1.42 20.12 12.47
C ILE A 97 0.93 21.46 13.00
N GLY A 98 1.29 21.79 14.24
CA GLY A 98 0.94 23.08 14.83
C GLY A 98 1.45 24.26 14.01
N SER A 99 0.70 25.36 13.97
CA SER A 99 0.96 26.53 13.10
C SER A 99 2.33 27.18 13.27
N THR A 100 3.01 26.94 14.39
CA THR A 100 4.35 27.46 14.69
C THR A 100 5.47 26.44 14.47
N SER A 101 5.11 25.20 14.11
CA SER A 101 6.03 24.07 13.99
C SER A 101 6.31 23.72 12.53
N GLY A 102 7.38 22.97 12.31
CA GLY A 102 7.83 22.57 10.98
C GLY A 102 8.61 23.65 10.27
N VAL A 103 8.83 23.45 8.97
CA VAL A 103 9.53 24.38 8.09
C VAL A 103 8.56 25.31 7.38
N GLU A 104 9.00 26.52 7.07
CA GLU A 104 8.25 27.41 6.20
C GLU A 104 8.24 26.85 4.77
N ARG A 105 7.06 26.85 4.16
CA ARG A 105 6.83 26.32 2.81
C ARG A 105 6.73 27.45 1.79
N ALA A 106 6.66 27.11 0.52
CA ALA A 106 6.63 28.07 -0.59
C ALA A 106 5.49 29.12 -0.50
N HIS A 107 4.41 28.81 0.21
CA HIS A 107 3.32 29.76 0.48
C HIS A 107 3.58 30.69 1.66
N GLY A 108 4.77 30.63 2.29
CA GLY A 108 5.21 31.57 3.33
C GLY A 108 4.74 31.27 4.74
N THR A 109 4.20 30.06 5.02
CA THR A 109 3.76 29.69 6.38
C THR A 109 4.27 28.33 6.80
N LYS A 110 4.18 28.06 8.11
CA LYS A 110 4.44 26.77 8.76
C LYS A 110 3.10 26.09 9.10
N GLY A 111 3.19 24.92 9.70
CA GLY A 111 2.04 24.20 10.24
C GLY A 111 1.49 23.11 9.33
N ALA A 112 0.21 22.80 9.50
CA ALA A 112 -0.49 21.74 8.79
C ALA A 112 -0.47 21.94 7.26
N PHE A 113 -0.46 20.83 6.55
CA PHE A 113 -0.49 20.82 5.08
C PHE A 113 -1.00 19.46 4.56
N VAL A 114 -1.23 19.41 3.26
CA VAL A 114 -1.55 18.16 2.56
C VAL A 114 -0.38 17.80 1.66
N SER A 115 0.11 16.57 1.77
CA SER A 115 1.05 15.99 0.80
C SER A 115 0.32 15.14 -0.23
N GLN A 116 0.87 15.07 -1.43
CA GLN A 116 0.41 14.22 -2.52
C GLN A 116 1.48 13.18 -2.85
N TRP A 117 1.04 11.94 -3.00
CA TRP A 117 1.89 10.78 -3.30
C TRP A 117 1.32 10.03 -4.51
N THR A 118 2.17 9.62 -5.45
CA THR A 118 1.78 8.83 -6.63
C THR A 118 2.78 7.72 -6.86
#